data_9d141a749d8649367dd2e313ef4a3d64
#
_entry.id   9d141a749d8649367dd2e313ef4a3d64
#
_cell.length_a   1.000
_cell.length_b   1.000
_cell.length_c   1.000
_cell.angle_alpha   90.00
_cell.angle_beta   90.00
_cell.angle_gamma   90.00
#
_symmetry.space_group_name_H-M   'P 1'
#
loop_
_entity.id
_entity.type
_entity.pdbx_description
1 polymer ?
#
loop_
_entity_poly.entity_id
_entity_poly.type
_entity_poly.pdbx_seq_one_letter_code
_entity_poly.pdbx_strand_id
1 'polypeptide(L)'
;MKITIDTDNLETLKYKTEDVPILMQTFQQLINKLMYEVIGNYYSVDDVPENTPKWVKEELLNVGKICYVDGHMDKEYVFKGIQETFEDYYYILEDNNKKISYSSCVGKIFYK
;
A
#
# COMPACT_ATOMS: atom_id res chain seq x y z
N MET A 1 -21.86 -9.06 -10.29
CA MET A 1 -21.99 -9.69 -11.60
C MET A 1 -21.23 -11.00 -11.65
N LYS A 2 -21.86 -12.03 -12.10
CA LYS A 2 -21.19 -13.33 -12.25
C LYS A 2 -20.60 -13.40 -13.64
N ILE A 3 -19.28 -13.44 -13.74
CA ILE A 3 -18.58 -13.62 -15.00
C ILE A 3 -18.31 -15.11 -15.14
N THR A 4 -18.97 -15.73 -16.08
CA THR A 4 -18.69 -17.10 -16.42
C THR A 4 -18.09 -17.12 -17.83
N ILE A 5 -16.82 -17.45 -17.91
CA ILE A 5 -16.18 -17.66 -19.20
C ILE A 5 -16.34 -19.14 -19.48
N ASP A 6 -17.31 -19.42 -20.30
CA ASP A 6 -17.57 -20.78 -20.75
C ASP A 6 -17.22 -20.87 -22.24
N THR A 7 -16.16 -21.60 -22.55
CA THR A 7 -15.68 -21.73 -23.90
C THR A 7 -16.64 -22.54 -24.78
N ASP A 8 -17.49 -23.32 -24.16
CA ASP A 8 -18.50 -24.11 -24.91
C ASP A 8 -19.71 -23.25 -25.26
N ASN A 9 -19.85 -22.11 -24.63
CA ASN A 9 -20.94 -21.19 -24.90
C ASN A 9 -20.39 -19.85 -25.34
N LEU A 10 -20.11 -19.73 -26.61
CA LEU A 10 -19.59 -18.51 -27.21
C LEU A 10 -20.52 -17.31 -27.05
N GLU A 11 -21.76 -17.52 -26.73
CA GLU A 11 -22.70 -16.44 -26.53
C GLU A 11 -22.40 -15.67 -25.27
N THR A 12 -21.76 -16.27 -24.29
CA THR A 12 -21.29 -15.55 -23.10
C THR A 12 -20.20 -14.55 -23.44
N LEU A 13 -19.55 -14.75 -24.58
CA LEU A 13 -18.52 -13.81 -25.05
C LEU A 13 -19.11 -12.66 -25.86
N LYS A 14 -20.40 -12.74 -26.20
CA LYS A 14 -21.10 -11.66 -26.86
C LYS A 14 -21.61 -10.67 -25.84
N TYR A 15 -20.67 -10.00 -25.20
CA TYR A 15 -21.03 -8.98 -24.24
C TYR A 15 -21.78 -7.84 -24.92
N LYS A 16 -22.79 -7.36 -24.25
CA LYS A 16 -23.33 -6.07 -24.63
C LYS A 16 -22.21 -5.04 -24.45
N THR A 17 -22.15 -4.08 -25.32
CA THR A 17 -21.10 -3.06 -25.30
C THR A 17 -21.00 -2.36 -23.95
N GLU A 18 -22.09 -2.23 -23.26
CA GLU A 18 -22.18 -1.60 -21.93
C GLU A 18 -21.57 -2.44 -20.80
N ASP A 19 -21.41 -3.77 -21.00
CA ASP A 19 -20.80 -4.64 -19.98
C ASP A 19 -19.28 -4.61 -19.99
N VAL A 20 -18.67 -4.21 -21.10
CA VAL A 20 -17.22 -4.17 -21.25
C VAL A 20 -16.56 -3.22 -20.26
N PRO A 21 -17.05 -1.99 -20.03
CA PRO A 21 -16.47 -1.11 -19.02
C PRO A 21 -16.52 -1.68 -17.61
N ILE A 22 -17.60 -2.39 -17.26
CA ILE A 22 -17.74 -3.04 -15.95
C ILE A 22 -16.70 -4.14 -15.76
N LEU A 23 -16.47 -4.95 -16.81
CA LEU A 23 -15.45 -6.00 -16.78
C LEU A 23 -14.05 -5.41 -16.61
N MET A 24 -13.72 -4.37 -17.36
CA MET A 24 -12.44 -3.69 -17.27
C MET A 24 -12.22 -3.13 -15.88
N GLN A 25 -13.24 -2.53 -15.31
CA GLN A 25 -13.17 -1.98 -13.95
C GLN A 25 -12.92 -3.07 -12.91
N THR A 26 -13.56 -4.23 -13.05
CA THR A 26 -13.36 -5.37 -12.15
C THR A 26 -11.93 -5.89 -12.25
N PHE A 27 -11.38 -6.01 -13.44
CA PHE A 27 -9.99 -6.39 -13.66
C PHE A 27 -9.03 -5.39 -13.02
N GLN A 28 -9.28 -4.12 -13.20
CA GLN A 28 -8.45 -3.07 -12.61
C GLN A 28 -8.45 -3.13 -11.09
N GLN A 29 -9.59 -3.39 -10.48
CA GLN A 29 -9.70 -3.56 -9.03
C GLN A 29 -8.92 -4.77 -8.53
N LEU A 30 -8.96 -5.88 -9.25
CA LEU A 30 -8.18 -7.07 -8.90
C LEU A 30 -6.68 -6.81 -9.01
N ILE A 31 -6.24 -6.15 -10.08
CA ILE A 31 -4.83 -5.79 -10.28
C ILE A 31 -4.36 -4.88 -9.15
N ASN A 32 -5.14 -3.85 -8.83
CA ASN A 32 -4.81 -2.92 -7.75
C ASN A 32 -4.70 -3.65 -6.40
N LYS A 33 -5.62 -4.56 -6.12
CA LYS A 33 -5.59 -5.34 -4.88
C LYS A 33 -4.32 -6.19 -4.78
N LEU A 34 -3.91 -6.83 -5.88
CA LEU A 34 -2.69 -7.63 -5.92
C LEU A 34 -1.44 -6.76 -5.74
N MET A 35 -1.42 -5.59 -6.37
CA MET A 35 -0.27 -4.68 -6.29
C MET A 35 -0.08 -4.07 -4.90
N TYR A 36 -1.18 -3.82 -4.20
CA TYR A 36 -1.15 -3.19 -2.88
C TYR A 36 -1.40 -4.16 -1.74
N GLU A 37 -1.33 -5.46 -2.01
CA GLU A 37 -1.49 -6.45 -0.95
C GLU A 37 -0.36 -6.29 0.07
N VAL A 38 -0.75 -6.21 1.34
CA VAL A 38 0.18 -6.04 2.44
C VAL A 38 0.86 -7.37 2.72
N ILE A 39 2.20 -7.38 2.63
CA ILE A 39 3.02 -8.53 3.00
C ILE A 39 3.27 -8.55 4.49
N GLY A 40 3.52 -7.38 5.08
CA GLY A 40 3.74 -7.29 6.51
C GLY A 40 3.73 -5.87 7.03
N ASN A 41 3.51 -5.75 8.33
CA ASN A 41 3.63 -4.49 9.07
C ASN A 41 4.74 -4.67 10.10
N TYR A 42 5.68 -3.75 10.11
CA TYR A 42 6.84 -3.79 11.00
C TYR A 42 6.86 -2.58 11.91
N TYR A 43 6.93 -2.85 13.20
CA TYR A 43 6.89 -1.81 14.23
C TYR A 43 8.20 -1.73 15.03
N SER A 44 9.15 -2.60 14.72
CA SER A 44 10.50 -2.58 15.30
C SER A 44 11.47 -3.28 14.37
N VAL A 45 12.78 -3.09 14.62
CA VAL A 45 13.84 -3.76 13.85
C VAL A 45 13.83 -5.28 14.02
N ASP A 46 13.29 -5.76 15.12
CA ASP A 46 13.25 -7.21 15.43
C ASP A 46 12.14 -7.93 14.68
N ASP A 47 11.18 -7.18 14.16
CA ASP A 47 10.03 -7.77 13.45
C ASP A 47 10.31 -8.03 11.97
N VAL A 48 11.40 -7.49 11.41
CA VAL A 48 11.67 -7.58 9.98
C VAL A 48 12.47 -8.84 9.61
N PRO A 49 12.23 -9.41 8.41
CA PRO A 49 13.05 -10.49 7.90
C PRO A 49 14.51 -10.05 7.70
N GLU A 50 15.43 -11.02 7.72
CA GLU A 50 16.87 -10.76 7.55
C GLU A 50 17.20 -10.05 6.23
N ASN A 51 16.49 -10.40 5.16
CA ASN A 51 16.72 -9.85 3.83
C ASN A 51 16.10 -8.47 3.61
N THR A 52 15.54 -7.87 4.65
CA THR A 52 14.95 -6.54 4.57
C THR A 52 16.04 -5.50 4.28
N PRO A 53 15.77 -4.51 3.39
CA PRO A 53 16.74 -3.47 3.11
C PRO A 53 17.23 -2.76 4.37
N LYS A 54 18.50 -2.39 4.36
CA LYS A 54 19.12 -1.72 5.52
C LYS A 54 18.41 -0.42 5.90
N TRP A 55 17.99 0.36 4.90
CA TRP A 55 17.32 1.63 5.17
C TRP A 55 16.01 1.46 5.94
N VAL A 56 15.28 0.35 5.69
CA VAL A 56 14.05 0.03 6.42
C VAL A 56 14.36 -0.25 7.88
N LYS A 57 15.40 -1.04 8.14
CA LYS A 57 15.83 -1.36 9.51
C LYS A 57 16.27 -0.10 10.27
N GLU A 58 17.01 0.78 9.59
CA GLU A 58 17.45 2.04 10.19
C GLU A 58 16.27 2.96 10.50
N GLU A 59 15.30 3.02 9.60
CA GLU A 59 14.10 3.84 9.79
C GLU A 59 13.28 3.37 10.99
N LEU A 60 13.17 2.06 11.19
CA LEU A 60 12.42 1.48 12.30
C LEU A 60 12.98 1.82 13.67
N LEU A 61 14.24 2.26 13.75
CA LEU A 61 14.83 2.77 15.01
C LEU A 61 14.18 4.06 15.49
N ASN A 62 13.48 4.74 14.59
CA ASN A 62 12.84 6.02 14.88
C ASN A 62 11.36 5.89 15.28
N VAL A 63 10.84 4.67 15.42
CA VAL A 63 9.45 4.46 15.85
C VAL A 63 9.18 5.17 17.15
N GLY A 64 8.08 5.94 17.18
CA GLY A 64 7.69 6.75 18.33
C GLY A 64 8.14 8.20 18.26
N LYS A 65 9.01 8.55 17.31
CA LYS A 65 9.45 9.94 17.14
C LYS A 65 8.44 10.76 16.35
N ILE A 66 8.44 12.04 16.60
CA ILE A 66 7.63 12.99 15.82
C ILE A 66 8.33 13.21 14.49
N CYS A 67 7.55 13.18 13.41
CA CYS A 67 8.05 13.35 12.07
C CYS A 67 7.15 14.25 11.22
N TYR A 68 7.68 14.67 10.11
CA TYR A 68 7.01 15.50 9.10
C TYR A 68 7.11 14.82 7.76
N VAL A 69 6.11 15.02 6.92
CA VAL A 69 6.09 14.54 5.55
C VAL A 69 6.65 15.61 4.63
N ASP A 70 7.45 15.20 3.64
CA ASP A 70 7.99 16.11 2.64
C ASP A 70 6.86 16.86 1.91
N GLY A 71 7.00 18.15 1.82
CA GLY A 71 5.96 19.03 1.25
C GLY A 71 4.84 19.43 2.23
N HIS A 72 4.81 18.84 3.43
CA HIS A 72 3.79 19.12 4.45
C HIS A 72 4.44 19.27 5.82
N MET A 73 5.47 20.13 5.91
CA MET A 73 6.26 20.29 7.12
C MET A 73 5.53 21.04 8.24
N ASP A 74 4.35 21.53 7.97
CA ASP A 74 3.50 22.23 8.94
C ASP A 74 2.71 21.29 9.85
N LYS A 75 2.67 20.01 9.54
CA LYS A 75 1.89 19.03 10.28
C LYS A 75 2.79 17.96 10.89
N GLU A 76 2.62 17.73 12.20
CA GLU A 76 3.36 16.71 12.92
C GLU A 76 2.63 15.39 12.95
N TYR A 77 3.38 14.31 12.74
CA TYR A 77 2.90 12.93 12.86
C TYR A 77 3.82 12.17 13.81
N VAL A 78 3.33 11.05 14.32
CA VAL A 78 4.18 10.11 15.06
C VAL A 78 4.50 8.95 14.11
N PHE A 79 5.77 8.64 13.97
CA PHE A 79 6.19 7.50 13.17
C PHE A 79 5.87 6.21 13.93
N LYS A 80 5.04 5.35 13.35
CA LYS A 80 4.57 4.13 14.02
C LYS A 80 5.21 2.87 13.48
N GLY A 81 5.72 2.90 12.26
CA GLY A 81 6.31 1.71 11.67
C GLY A 81 6.36 1.76 10.16
N ILE A 82 6.59 0.60 9.57
CA ILE A 82 6.66 0.44 8.11
C ILE A 82 5.75 -0.71 7.69
N GLN A 83 5.06 -0.49 6.59
CA GLN A 83 4.21 -1.46 5.93
C GLN A 83 4.87 -1.91 4.64
N GLU A 84 5.04 -3.22 4.48
CA GLU A 84 5.58 -3.78 3.25
C GLU A 84 4.45 -4.25 2.36
N THR A 85 4.50 -3.84 1.09
CA THR A 85 3.58 -4.30 0.06
C THR A 85 4.36 -4.93 -1.08
N PHE A 86 3.68 -5.53 -2.06
CA PHE A 86 4.34 -6.07 -3.25
C PHE A 86 5.05 -4.99 -4.07
N GLU A 87 4.57 -3.76 -3.99
CA GLU A 87 5.08 -2.67 -4.81
C GLU A 87 6.15 -1.87 -4.09
N ASP A 88 5.94 -1.59 -2.79
CA ASP A 88 6.77 -0.63 -2.09
C ASP A 88 6.65 -0.76 -0.57
N TYR A 89 7.46 0.05 0.12
CA TYR A 89 7.37 0.25 1.56
C TYR A 89 6.62 1.55 1.85
N TYR A 90 5.75 1.50 2.84
CA TYR A 90 4.97 2.67 3.27
C TYR A 90 5.30 2.99 4.71
N TYR A 91 5.49 4.27 4.99
CA TYR A 91 5.61 4.75 6.37
C TYR A 91 4.21 4.75 6.99
N ILE A 92 4.10 4.16 8.17
CA ILE A 92 2.87 4.22 8.96
C ILE A 92 2.99 5.39 9.93
N LEU A 93 2.16 6.39 9.72
CA LEU A 93 2.14 7.62 10.50
C LEU A 93 0.83 7.73 11.27
N GLU A 94 0.87 8.36 12.44
CA GLU A 94 -0.32 8.55 13.26
C GLU A 94 -0.55 10.02 13.52
N ASP A 95 -1.79 10.44 13.35
CA ASP A 95 -2.28 11.77 13.62
C ASP A 95 -3.61 11.68 14.36
N ASN A 96 -3.68 12.15 15.61
CA ASN A 96 -4.90 12.14 16.43
C ASN A 96 -5.61 10.78 16.42
N ASN A 97 -4.88 9.70 16.64
CA ASN A 97 -5.36 8.30 16.63
C ASN A 97 -5.77 7.78 15.25
N LYS A 98 -5.54 8.53 14.19
CA LYS A 98 -5.71 8.06 12.83
C LYS A 98 -4.37 7.62 12.26
N LYS A 99 -4.31 6.41 11.74
CA LYS A 99 -3.13 5.90 11.04
C LYS A 99 -3.27 6.18 9.55
N ILE A 100 -2.23 6.70 8.97
CA ILE A 100 -2.13 6.93 7.53
C ILE A 100 -0.90 6.24 7.00
N SER A 101 -0.94 5.84 5.73
CA SER A 101 0.20 5.26 5.04
C SER A 101 0.75 6.27 4.03
N TYR A 102 2.06 6.43 4.03
CA TYR A 102 2.74 7.34 3.11
C TYR A 102 3.82 6.58 2.36
N SER A 103 3.74 6.56 1.04
CA SER A 103 4.67 5.79 0.21
C SER A 103 6.08 6.36 0.26
N SER A 104 7.06 5.50 0.46
CA SER A 104 8.47 5.88 0.42
C SER A 104 8.94 6.31 -0.98
N CYS A 105 8.21 5.94 -2.02
CA CYS A 105 8.49 6.38 -3.40
C CYS A 105 8.04 7.82 -3.66
N VAL A 106 7.04 8.31 -2.93
CA VAL A 106 6.50 9.66 -3.13
C VAL A 106 7.41 10.71 -2.50
N GLY A 107 7.99 10.40 -1.36
CA GLY A 107 8.85 11.32 -0.65
C GLY A 107 9.41 10.74 0.62
N LYS A 108 10.12 11.54 1.36
CA LYS A 108 10.75 11.15 2.61
C LYS A 108 10.01 11.74 3.81
N ILE A 109 10.24 11.15 4.97
CA ILE A 109 9.83 11.74 6.24
C ILE A 109 11.05 12.33 6.93
N PHE A 110 10.82 13.36 7.72
CA PHE A 110 11.86 14.06 8.47
C PHE A 110 11.48 14.05 9.94
N TYR A 111 12.47 13.86 10.81
CA TYR A 111 12.23 13.82 12.25
C TYR A 111 12.46 15.19 12.89
N LYS A 112 11.70 15.43 13.93
CA LYS A 112 11.83 16.65 14.71
C LYS A 112 13.13 16.65 15.54
#